data_493e1ebf4804bc165db8ee49f50be484
#
_entry.id   493e1ebf4804bc165db8ee49f50be484
#
_cell.length_a   1.000
_cell.length_b   1.000
_cell.length_c   1.000
_cell.angle_alpha   90.00
_cell.angle_beta   90.00
_cell.angle_gamma   90.00
#
_symmetry.space_group_name_H-M   'P 1'
#
loop_
_entity.id
_entity.type
_entity.pdbx_description
1 polymer ?
#
loop_
_entity_poly.entity_id
_entity_poly.type
_entity_poly.pdbx_seq_one_letter_code
_entity_poly.pdbx_strand_id
1 'polypeptide(L)'
;HSTDGTTECIDQYAGNEKVIHLIPERDDLGIGGCWNLGVHHPLCGRFTVQLDSDDLYSSPSTLQTIVDKFRRERCAMVIGSYRMTNFQLETLPPGVIDHKEWTDTNGHNNALRINGLGAPRAFFTPLLRKVRVPNTSYGEDYALGLAFSREYRIGRIYDVLYLCRRWEGNSDAALSIEKQNQNNSYKDSLRTLEIRKRQALLRHPLSWEDAAPAASAETFIRHQLDTWPLARKNHEALAHVQTRTLSLGTNDITVQFNPARAVSTCA
;
A
#
# COMPACT_ATOMS: atom_id res chain seq x y z
N HIS A 1 17.67 -0.27 -11.26
CA HIS A 1 18.94 -0.56 -11.97
C HIS A 1 19.85 -1.38 -11.06
N SER A 2 19.55 -2.67 -10.94
CA SER A 2 20.37 -3.61 -10.15
C SER A 2 21.66 -3.94 -10.87
N THR A 3 22.75 -4.11 -10.11
CA THR A 3 24.09 -4.44 -10.64
C THR A 3 24.61 -5.78 -10.09
N ASP A 4 23.74 -6.54 -9.43
CA ASP A 4 24.08 -7.74 -8.65
C ASP A 4 23.47 -9.04 -9.21
N GLY A 5 23.04 -9.03 -10.49
CA GLY A 5 22.39 -10.19 -11.11
C GLY A 5 20.89 -10.34 -10.81
N THR A 6 20.26 -9.39 -10.14
CA THR A 6 18.81 -9.41 -9.87
C THR A 6 17.98 -9.45 -11.16
N THR A 7 18.38 -8.66 -12.17
CA THR A 7 17.70 -8.62 -13.48
C THR A 7 17.70 -9.99 -14.13
N GLU A 8 18.84 -10.62 -14.21
CA GLU A 8 19.01 -11.96 -14.79
C GLU A 8 18.21 -13.03 -14.04
N CYS A 9 18.09 -12.91 -12.71
CA CYS A 9 17.23 -13.79 -11.93
C CYS A 9 15.75 -13.60 -12.26
N ILE A 10 15.29 -12.37 -12.45
CA ILE A 10 13.89 -12.08 -12.76
C ILE A 10 13.57 -12.51 -14.20
N ASP A 11 14.48 -12.36 -15.13
CA ASP A 11 14.32 -12.73 -16.53
C ASP A 11 14.04 -14.22 -16.74
N GLN A 12 14.44 -15.08 -15.78
CA GLN A 12 14.07 -16.51 -15.78
C GLN A 12 12.55 -16.73 -15.68
N TYR A 13 11.80 -15.73 -15.22
CA TYR A 13 10.35 -15.74 -15.08
C TYR A 13 9.64 -14.98 -16.20
N ALA A 14 10.33 -14.51 -17.25
CA ALA A 14 9.78 -13.69 -18.33
C ALA A 14 8.59 -14.37 -19.08
N GLY A 15 8.54 -15.72 -19.09
CA GLY A 15 7.41 -16.48 -19.63
C GLY A 15 6.20 -16.62 -18.72
N ASN A 16 6.27 -16.13 -17.47
CA ASN A 16 5.17 -16.23 -16.53
C ASN A 16 4.29 -14.97 -16.61
N GLU A 17 3.07 -15.10 -17.11
CA GLU A 17 2.11 -13.99 -17.26
C GLU A 17 1.77 -13.25 -15.95
N LYS A 18 2.08 -13.85 -14.79
CA LYS A 18 1.87 -13.25 -13.48
C LYS A 18 3.05 -12.40 -13.01
N VAL A 19 4.20 -12.49 -13.68
CA VAL A 19 5.41 -11.74 -13.34
C VAL A 19 5.60 -10.62 -14.35
N ILE A 20 5.72 -9.39 -13.85
CA ILE A 20 5.98 -8.21 -14.65
C ILE A 20 7.22 -7.55 -14.07
N HIS A 21 8.30 -7.58 -14.83
CA HIS A 21 9.53 -6.88 -14.47
C HIS A 21 9.47 -5.45 -15.02
N LEU A 22 9.48 -4.47 -14.12
CA LEU A 22 9.49 -3.05 -14.47
C LEU A 22 10.86 -2.46 -14.13
N ILE A 23 11.60 -2.08 -15.13
CA ILE A 23 12.85 -1.34 -14.98
C ILE A 23 12.53 0.14 -15.22
N PRO A 24 12.73 1.03 -14.25
CA PRO A 24 12.49 2.46 -14.44
C PRO A 24 13.38 3.04 -15.55
N GLU A 25 12.84 3.93 -16.38
CA GLU A 25 13.65 4.72 -17.33
C GLU A 25 14.45 5.81 -16.61
N ARG A 26 13.97 6.22 -15.44
CA ARG A 26 14.57 7.25 -14.58
C ARG A 26 15.42 6.57 -13.50
N ASP A 27 16.53 7.22 -13.16
CA ASP A 27 17.48 6.79 -12.13
C ASP A 27 17.31 7.52 -10.78
N ASP A 28 16.39 8.51 -10.74
CA ASP A 28 16.08 9.30 -9.53
C ASP A 28 14.86 8.77 -8.74
N LEU A 29 14.40 7.56 -9.02
CA LEU A 29 13.30 6.95 -8.27
C LEU A 29 13.84 6.28 -7.00
N GLY A 30 13.30 6.72 -5.87
CA GLY A 30 13.39 5.96 -4.63
C GLY A 30 12.37 4.81 -4.59
N ILE A 31 12.30 4.11 -3.47
CA ILE A 31 11.36 3.00 -3.24
C ILE A 31 9.93 3.43 -3.58
N GLY A 32 9.48 4.58 -3.06
CA GLY A 32 8.13 5.09 -3.33
C GLY A 32 7.89 5.45 -4.78
N GLY A 33 8.90 5.93 -5.50
CA GLY A 33 8.83 6.19 -6.94
C GLY A 33 8.65 4.90 -7.74
N CYS A 34 9.40 3.85 -7.39
CA CYS A 34 9.25 2.52 -8.00
C CYS A 34 7.88 1.91 -7.69
N TRP A 35 7.36 2.08 -6.47
CA TRP A 35 6.00 1.65 -6.14
C TRP A 35 4.96 2.37 -6.99
N ASN A 36 5.09 3.69 -7.22
CA ASN A 36 4.20 4.43 -8.10
C ASN A 36 4.22 3.84 -9.52
N LEU A 37 5.39 3.50 -10.05
CA LEU A 37 5.51 2.89 -11.36
C LEU A 37 4.70 1.58 -11.42
N GLY A 38 4.87 0.68 -10.45
CA GLY A 38 4.13 -0.57 -10.35
C GLY A 38 2.62 -0.35 -10.17
N VAL A 39 2.23 0.52 -9.26
CA VAL A 39 0.82 0.82 -8.94
C VAL A 39 0.07 1.44 -10.13
N HIS A 40 0.74 2.26 -10.94
CA HIS A 40 0.14 2.87 -12.13
C HIS A 40 0.25 2.00 -13.39
N HIS A 41 0.94 0.87 -13.32
CA HIS A 41 0.99 -0.06 -14.45
C HIS A 41 -0.42 -0.55 -14.84
N PRO A 42 -0.75 -0.65 -16.14
CA PRO A 42 -2.11 -1.06 -16.59
C PRO A 42 -2.56 -2.43 -16.08
N LEU A 43 -1.61 -3.34 -15.85
CA LEU A 43 -1.89 -4.67 -15.33
C LEU A 43 -1.95 -4.73 -13.79
N CYS A 44 -1.70 -3.62 -13.09
CA CYS A 44 -1.84 -3.58 -11.64
C CYS A 44 -3.28 -3.82 -11.24
N GLY A 45 -3.49 -4.78 -10.36
CA GLY A 45 -4.80 -5.22 -9.94
C GLY A 45 -5.53 -4.25 -9.02
N ARG A 46 -6.70 -4.68 -8.55
CA ARG A 46 -7.59 -3.90 -7.67
C ARG A 46 -7.00 -3.65 -6.30
N PHE A 47 -6.23 -4.58 -5.79
CA PHE A 47 -5.50 -4.47 -4.53
C PHE A 47 -4.01 -4.60 -4.82
N THR A 48 -3.22 -3.82 -4.13
CA THR A 48 -1.76 -3.92 -4.09
C THR A 48 -1.32 -4.36 -2.72
N VAL A 49 -0.38 -5.29 -2.67
CA VAL A 49 0.19 -5.79 -1.42
C VAL A 49 1.70 -5.70 -1.52
N GLN A 50 2.32 -5.07 -0.53
CA GLN A 50 3.77 -4.95 -0.46
C GLN A 50 4.41 -6.30 -0.10
N LEU A 51 5.51 -6.60 -0.79
CA LEU A 51 6.46 -7.63 -0.41
C LEU A 51 7.86 -7.11 -0.75
N ASP A 52 8.73 -7.04 0.23
CA ASP A 52 10.12 -6.68 0.02
C ASP A 52 10.89 -7.88 -0.52
N SER A 53 11.90 -7.64 -1.35
CA SER A 53 12.58 -8.71 -2.11
C SER A 53 13.32 -9.72 -1.25
N ASP A 54 13.69 -9.35 -0.04
CA ASP A 54 14.36 -10.18 0.95
C ASP A 54 13.41 -10.82 1.98
N ASP A 55 12.10 -10.59 1.87
CA ASP A 55 11.07 -11.04 2.81
C ASP A 55 10.14 -12.12 2.23
N LEU A 56 9.26 -12.67 3.07
CA LEU A 56 8.30 -13.70 2.67
C LEU A 56 6.91 -13.45 3.27
N TYR A 57 5.87 -13.84 2.56
CA TYR A 57 4.57 -14.06 3.21
C TYR A 57 4.62 -15.30 4.10
N SER A 58 3.92 -15.25 5.24
CA SER A 58 3.95 -16.33 6.23
C SER A 58 3.25 -17.61 5.78
N SER A 59 2.34 -17.51 4.80
CA SER A 59 1.59 -18.66 4.27
C SER A 59 1.09 -18.43 2.85
N PRO A 60 0.75 -19.50 2.11
CA PRO A 60 0.10 -19.39 0.80
C PRO A 60 -1.26 -18.69 0.84
N SER A 61 -1.94 -18.64 1.98
CA SER A 61 -3.25 -17.99 2.15
C SER A 61 -3.16 -16.52 2.52
N THR A 62 -1.97 -15.96 2.73
CA THR A 62 -1.79 -14.56 3.16
C THR A 62 -2.55 -13.57 2.29
N LEU A 63 -2.41 -13.66 0.98
CA LEU A 63 -3.08 -12.75 0.05
C LEU A 63 -4.60 -12.90 0.10
N GLN A 64 -5.11 -14.12 0.21
CA GLN A 64 -6.55 -14.37 0.35
C GLN A 64 -7.10 -13.77 1.63
N THR A 65 -6.39 -13.96 2.76
CA THR A 65 -6.75 -13.38 4.06
C THR A 65 -6.87 -11.85 3.99
N ILE A 66 -5.92 -11.20 3.31
CA ILE A 66 -5.94 -9.75 3.10
C ILE A 66 -7.13 -9.32 2.23
N VAL A 67 -7.39 -10.00 1.13
CA VAL A 67 -8.52 -9.70 0.23
C VAL A 67 -9.86 -9.88 0.95
N ASP A 68 -10.00 -10.92 1.76
CA ASP A 68 -11.21 -11.16 2.53
C ASP A 68 -11.43 -10.07 3.60
N LYS A 69 -10.34 -9.56 4.19
CA LYS A 69 -10.41 -8.40 5.10
C LYS A 69 -10.93 -7.15 4.37
N PHE A 70 -10.40 -6.84 3.17
CA PHE A 70 -10.92 -5.73 2.36
C PHE A 70 -12.41 -5.87 2.07
N ARG A 71 -12.85 -7.06 1.68
CA ARG A 71 -14.26 -7.34 1.34
C ARG A 71 -15.17 -7.22 2.56
N ARG A 72 -14.76 -7.78 3.68
CA ARG A 72 -15.57 -7.81 4.91
C ARG A 72 -15.71 -6.44 5.54
N GLU A 73 -14.64 -5.66 5.59
CA GLU A 73 -14.60 -4.42 6.36
C GLU A 73 -14.67 -3.16 5.52
N ARG A 74 -14.67 -3.28 4.19
CA ARG A 74 -14.73 -2.14 3.27
C ARG A 74 -13.68 -1.07 3.58
N CYS A 75 -12.49 -1.49 3.98
CA CYS A 75 -11.38 -0.60 4.28
C CYS A 75 -10.59 -0.21 3.04
N ALA A 76 -9.84 0.88 3.12
CA ALA A 76 -9.02 1.39 2.03
C ALA A 76 -7.57 0.88 2.08
N MET A 77 -7.14 0.45 3.26
CA MET A 77 -5.83 -0.12 3.54
C MET A 77 -6.00 -1.28 4.52
N VAL A 78 -5.17 -2.30 4.40
CA VAL A 78 -5.07 -3.40 5.37
C VAL A 78 -3.62 -3.51 5.83
N ILE A 79 -3.44 -3.72 7.11
CA ILE A 79 -2.13 -3.91 7.74
C ILE A 79 -2.12 -5.24 8.47
N GLY A 80 -1.09 -6.05 8.24
CA GLY A 80 -0.83 -7.29 8.97
C GLY A 80 0.14 -7.11 10.13
N SER A 81 0.46 -8.22 10.77
CA SER A 81 1.56 -8.35 11.71
C SER A 81 2.71 -9.12 11.07
N TYR A 82 3.92 -8.90 11.58
CA TYR A 82 5.09 -9.57 11.04
C TYR A 82 5.95 -10.17 12.14
N ARG A 83 6.73 -11.16 11.76
CA ARG A 83 7.72 -11.80 12.62
C ARG A 83 9.11 -11.49 12.12
N MET A 84 9.97 -11.08 13.03
CA MET A 84 11.40 -10.91 12.76
C MET A 84 12.07 -12.28 12.69
N THR A 85 12.77 -12.56 11.60
CA THR A 85 13.47 -13.83 11.40
C THR A 85 14.85 -13.62 10.77
N ASN A 86 15.70 -14.64 10.81
CA ASN A 86 16.86 -14.76 9.92
C ASN A 86 16.46 -15.47 8.61
N PHE A 87 17.43 -15.75 7.74
CA PHE A 87 17.20 -16.47 6.47
C PHE A 87 16.85 -17.96 6.67
N GLN A 88 17.14 -18.53 7.83
CA GLN A 88 16.72 -19.88 8.24
C GLN A 88 15.31 -19.90 8.84
N LEU A 89 14.62 -18.74 8.85
CA LEU A 89 13.29 -18.52 9.41
C LEU A 89 13.20 -18.73 10.92
N GLU A 90 14.33 -18.70 11.61
CA GLU A 90 14.39 -18.69 13.07
C GLU A 90 13.99 -17.32 13.59
N THR A 91 13.14 -17.30 14.63
CA THR A 91 12.64 -16.04 15.19
C THR A 91 13.77 -15.27 15.90
N LEU A 92 13.91 -14.00 15.53
CA LEU A 92 14.84 -13.07 16.15
C LEU A 92 14.10 -12.10 17.08
N PRO A 93 14.74 -11.59 18.14
CA PRO A 93 14.15 -10.51 18.95
C PRO A 93 13.82 -9.28 18.10
N PRO A 94 12.72 -8.60 18.40
CA PRO A 94 11.76 -8.80 19.47
C PRO A 94 10.68 -9.86 19.17
N GLY A 95 10.77 -10.62 18.11
CA GLY A 95 9.80 -11.64 17.74
C GLY A 95 8.69 -11.10 16.85
N VAL A 96 7.47 -11.13 17.34
CA VAL A 96 6.29 -10.66 16.60
C VAL A 96 6.06 -9.17 16.86
N ILE A 97 5.88 -8.41 15.77
CA ILE A 97 5.48 -7.01 15.78
C ILE A 97 4.04 -6.93 15.28
N ASP A 98 3.12 -6.67 16.17
CA ASP A 98 1.68 -6.68 15.87
C ASP A 98 0.99 -5.33 16.02
N HIS A 99 1.68 -4.31 16.53
CA HIS A 99 1.14 -2.96 16.75
C HIS A 99 -0.25 -2.98 17.38
N LYS A 100 -0.44 -3.76 18.46
CA LYS A 100 -1.71 -3.83 19.20
C LYS A 100 -2.16 -2.51 19.79
N GLU A 101 -1.24 -1.57 19.96
CA GLU A 101 -1.55 -0.20 20.34
C GLU A 101 -2.40 0.54 19.29
N TRP A 102 -2.43 0.05 18.05
CA TRP A 102 -3.30 0.54 16.99
C TRP A 102 -4.60 -0.27 16.97
N THR A 103 -5.72 0.36 17.26
CA THR A 103 -7.05 -0.23 17.20
C THR A 103 -7.94 0.50 16.21
N ASP A 104 -9.07 -0.09 15.84
CA ASP A 104 -10.07 0.54 14.97
C ASP A 104 -10.60 1.86 15.56
N THR A 105 -10.66 1.96 16.90
CA THR A 105 -11.18 3.14 17.59
C THR A 105 -10.18 4.27 17.73
N ASN A 106 -8.86 3.97 17.78
CA ASN A 106 -7.82 4.97 17.95
C ASN A 106 -6.95 5.17 16.71
N GLY A 107 -7.17 4.38 15.66
CA GLY A 107 -6.28 4.27 14.49
C GLY A 107 -5.97 5.59 13.80
N HIS A 108 -6.98 6.47 13.65
CA HIS A 108 -6.78 7.78 13.03
C HIS A 108 -5.75 8.65 13.78
N ASN A 109 -5.79 8.66 15.11
CA ASN A 109 -4.91 9.49 15.91
C ASN A 109 -3.61 8.75 16.30
N ASN A 110 -3.70 7.44 16.49
CA ASN A 110 -2.54 6.66 16.90
C ASN A 110 -1.48 6.55 15.79
N ALA A 111 -1.89 6.64 14.52
CA ALA A 111 -0.98 6.73 13.38
C ALA A 111 0.09 7.82 13.56
N LEU A 112 -0.24 8.92 14.23
CA LEU A 112 0.67 10.02 14.51
C LEU A 112 1.69 9.70 15.63
N ARG A 113 1.48 8.63 16.39
CA ARG A 113 2.29 8.30 17.58
C ARG A 113 3.24 7.12 17.37
N ILE A 114 2.91 6.24 16.42
CA ILE A 114 3.70 5.05 16.12
C ILE A 114 4.77 5.35 15.06
N ASN A 115 5.83 4.56 15.03
CA ASN A 115 6.93 4.72 14.07
C ASN A 115 6.76 3.92 12.78
N GLY A 116 5.78 3.04 12.72
CA GLY A 116 5.46 2.21 11.56
C GLY A 116 4.08 1.61 11.72
N LEU A 117 3.56 1.03 10.65
CA LEU A 117 2.18 0.56 10.59
C LEU A 117 2.07 -0.96 10.49
N GLY A 118 3.18 -1.69 10.62
CA GLY A 118 3.21 -3.14 10.45
C GLY A 118 3.52 -3.57 9.01
N ALA A 119 3.46 -4.87 8.78
CA ALA A 119 3.65 -5.51 7.49
C ALA A 119 2.81 -6.82 7.42
N PRO A 120 2.40 -7.26 6.21
CA PRO A 120 2.45 -6.51 4.97
C PRO A 120 1.45 -5.34 4.97
N ARG A 121 1.70 -4.37 4.13
CA ARG A 121 0.78 -3.26 3.87
C ARG A 121 0.07 -3.50 2.55
N ALA A 122 -1.24 -3.46 2.59
CA ALA A 122 -2.06 -3.65 1.41
C ALA A 122 -2.98 -2.46 1.20
N PHE A 123 -3.27 -2.14 -0.05
CA PHE A 123 -4.01 -0.94 -0.41
C PHE A 123 -5.08 -1.26 -1.45
N PHE A 124 -6.20 -0.55 -1.38
CA PHE A 124 -7.12 -0.47 -2.48
C PHE A 124 -6.51 0.42 -3.58
N THR A 125 -6.09 -0.19 -4.68
CA THR A 125 -5.27 0.43 -5.73
C THR A 125 -5.81 1.77 -6.24
N PRO A 126 -7.13 1.95 -6.49
CA PRO A 126 -7.63 3.24 -6.96
C PRO A 126 -7.37 4.40 -5.98
N LEU A 127 -7.45 4.14 -4.68
CA LEU A 127 -7.14 5.16 -3.67
C LEU A 127 -5.63 5.37 -3.54
N LEU A 128 -4.83 4.32 -3.64
CA LEU A 128 -3.37 4.46 -3.62
C LEU A 128 -2.88 5.32 -4.79
N ARG A 129 -3.46 5.14 -5.98
CA ARG A 129 -3.20 5.99 -7.15
C ARG A 129 -3.56 7.45 -6.89
N LYS A 130 -4.66 7.71 -6.18
CA LYS A 130 -5.10 9.05 -5.80
C LYS A 130 -4.15 9.70 -4.80
N VAL A 131 -3.80 8.98 -3.74
CA VAL A 131 -2.94 9.48 -2.66
C VAL A 131 -1.52 9.68 -3.15
N ARG A 132 -1.03 8.80 -4.01
CA ARG A 132 0.34 8.70 -4.52
C ARG A 132 1.37 8.40 -3.42
N VAL A 133 2.36 7.61 -3.77
CA VAL A 133 3.48 7.31 -2.89
C VAL A 133 4.54 8.41 -3.02
N PRO A 134 5.06 8.99 -1.94
CA PRO A 134 6.17 9.93 -2.03
C PRO A 134 7.39 9.28 -2.67
N ASN A 135 8.05 9.98 -3.60
CA ASN A 135 9.28 9.50 -4.23
C ASN A 135 10.46 9.63 -3.25
N THR A 136 10.58 8.70 -2.35
CA THR A 136 11.64 8.61 -1.33
C THR A 136 11.98 7.16 -1.03
N SER A 137 13.13 6.90 -0.47
CA SER A 137 13.56 5.57 -0.02
C SER A 137 13.45 5.36 1.48
N TYR A 138 12.73 6.25 2.18
CA TYR A 138 12.45 6.12 3.60
C TYR A 138 11.16 6.84 3.99
N GLY A 139 10.29 6.17 4.74
CA GLY A 139 9.06 6.75 5.27
C GLY A 139 7.95 6.95 4.25
N GLU A 140 8.08 6.44 3.03
CA GLU A 140 7.04 6.43 1.99
C GLU A 140 5.79 5.68 2.46
N ASP A 141 5.98 4.57 3.13
CA ASP A 141 4.95 3.75 3.74
C ASP A 141 4.25 4.47 4.91
N TYR A 142 5.04 5.16 5.74
CA TYR A 142 4.52 5.92 6.86
C TYR A 142 3.69 7.11 6.39
N ALA A 143 4.16 7.82 5.36
CA ALA A 143 3.41 8.91 4.74
C ALA A 143 2.06 8.44 4.19
N LEU A 144 2.03 7.27 3.53
CA LEU A 144 0.79 6.64 3.07
C LEU A 144 -0.14 6.32 4.23
N GLY A 145 0.37 5.67 5.26
CA GLY A 145 -0.43 5.32 6.44
C GLY A 145 -1.05 6.54 7.12
N LEU A 146 -0.31 7.64 7.25
CA LEU A 146 -0.84 8.90 7.76
C LEU A 146 -1.97 9.43 6.86
N ALA A 147 -1.76 9.47 5.54
CA ALA A 147 -2.75 9.96 4.59
C ALA A 147 -4.02 9.10 4.59
N PHE A 148 -3.87 7.77 4.56
CA PHE A 148 -5.02 6.85 4.63
C PHE A 148 -5.75 6.96 5.96
N SER A 149 -5.03 7.03 7.09
CA SER A 149 -5.64 7.14 8.41
C SER A 149 -6.43 8.43 8.64
N ARG A 150 -6.21 9.46 7.84
CA ARG A 150 -6.94 10.72 7.95
C ARG A 150 -8.40 10.59 7.54
N GLU A 151 -8.65 9.88 6.44
CA GLU A 151 -9.93 9.91 5.74
C GLU A 151 -10.58 8.53 5.61
N TYR A 152 -9.79 7.46 5.74
CA TYR A 152 -10.24 6.10 5.41
C TYR A 152 -10.04 5.14 6.57
N ARG A 153 -10.87 4.11 6.59
CA ARG A 153 -10.69 2.98 7.50
C ARG A 153 -9.50 2.14 7.08
N ILE A 154 -8.67 1.78 8.06
CA ILE A 154 -7.55 0.83 7.92
C ILE A 154 -7.94 -0.45 8.64
N GLY A 155 -8.02 -1.56 7.92
CA GLY A 155 -8.28 -2.89 8.47
C GLY A 155 -7.02 -3.45 9.12
N ARG A 156 -7.19 -4.15 10.25
CA ARG A 156 -6.09 -4.79 10.99
C ARG A 156 -6.23 -6.30 10.96
N ILE A 157 -5.09 -6.98 10.74
CA ILE A 157 -4.95 -8.43 10.91
C ILE A 157 -3.81 -8.66 11.89
N TYR A 158 -4.13 -9.21 13.06
CA TYR A 158 -3.14 -9.43 14.13
C TYR A 158 -2.37 -10.74 13.95
N ASP A 159 -2.84 -11.62 13.09
CA ASP A 159 -2.09 -12.81 12.71
C ASP A 159 -0.81 -12.42 11.97
N VAL A 160 0.24 -13.23 12.15
CA VAL A 160 1.50 -13.04 11.43
C VAL A 160 1.28 -13.38 9.96
N LEU A 161 1.34 -12.38 9.10
CA LEU A 161 1.19 -12.52 7.65
C LEU A 161 2.52 -12.38 6.90
N TYR A 162 3.57 -11.96 7.59
CA TYR A 162 4.81 -11.55 6.95
C TYR A 162 6.01 -12.00 7.80
N LEU A 163 7.05 -12.48 7.15
CA LEU A 163 8.33 -12.86 7.76
C LEU A 163 9.37 -11.85 7.30
N CYS A 164 9.73 -10.94 8.20
CA CYS A 164 10.74 -9.92 7.97
C CYS A 164 12.12 -10.53 8.25
N ARG A 165 12.88 -10.79 7.20
CA ARG A 165 14.20 -11.42 7.29
C ARG A 165 15.27 -10.38 7.54
N ARG A 166 15.96 -10.51 8.67
CA ARG A 166 17.00 -9.57 9.09
C ARG A 166 18.39 -10.07 8.73
N TRP A 167 19.17 -9.19 8.14
CA TRP A 167 20.55 -9.40 7.78
C TRP A 167 21.30 -8.06 7.68
N GLU A 168 22.61 -8.11 7.55
CA GLU A 168 23.46 -6.92 7.54
C GLU A 168 23.21 -5.98 6.34
N GLY A 169 22.68 -6.49 5.24
CA GLY A 169 22.32 -5.72 4.06
C GLY A 169 20.97 -5.02 4.10
N ASN A 170 20.16 -5.18 5.17
CA ASN A 170 18.93 -4.42 5.29
C ASN A 170 19.22 -2.92 5.32
N SER A 171 18.39 -2.12 4.65
CA SER A 171 18.56 -0.67 4.51
C SER A 171 18.59 0.11 5.83
N ASP A 172 18.15 -0.50 6.92
CA ASP A 172 18.12 0.06 8.27
C ASP A 172 19.09 -0.62 9.25
N ALA A 173 19.92 -1.58 8.80
CA ALA A 173 20.73 -2.42 9.69
C ALA A 173 21.90 -1.67 10.33
N ALA A 174 22.51 -0.73 9.65
CA ALA A 174 23.75 -0.06 10.10
C ALA A 174 23.73 1.45 9.80
N LEU A 175 22.66 2.13 10.20
CA LEU A 175 22.52 3.57 9.99
C LEU A 175 23.42 4.35 10.94
N SER A 176 24.17 5.33 10.44
CA SER A 176 24.86 6.30 11.29
C SER A 176 23.84 7.13 12.09
N ILE A 177 24.29 7.73 13.20
CA ILE A 177 23.45 8.59 14.04
C ILE A 177 22.90 9.77 13.24
N GLU A 178 23.70 10.35 12.34
CA GLU A 178 23.29 11.44 11.48
C GLU A 178 22.15 11.00 10.55
N LYS A 179 22.26 9.81 9.95
CA LYS A 179 21.22 9.26 9.09
C LYS A 179 19.96 8.93 9.86
N GLN A 180 20.06 8.36 11.05
CA GLN A 180 18.93 8.13 11.94
C GLN A 180 18.21 9.44 12.29
N ASN A 181 18.97 10.49 12.62
CA ASN A 181 18.40 11.80 12.92
C ASN A 181 17.70 12.42 11.70
N GLN A 182 18.28 12.32 10.51
CA GLN A 182 17.64 12.76 9.27
C GLN A 182 16.31 12.03 9.03
N ASN A 183 16.31 10.72 9.21
CA ASN A 183 15.13 9.88 9.07
C ASN A 183 14.04 10.25 10.08
N ASN A 184 14.40 10.49 11.34
CA ASN A 184 13.48 10.93 12.39
C ASN A 184 12.92 12.32 12.09
N SER A 185 13.76 13.28 11.71
CA SER A 185 13.33 14.63 11.31
C SER A 185 12.36 14.59 10.13
N TYR A 186 12.59 13.70 9.15
CA TYR A 186 11.68 13.51 8.04
C TYR A 186 10.32 12.99 8.51
N LYS A 187 10.26 11.95 9.35
CA LYS A 187 9.00 11.46 9.92
C LYS A 187 8.28 12.51 10.75
N ASP A 188 9.01 13.31 11.54
CA ASP A 188 8.41 14.39 12.31
C ASP A 188 7.84 15.50 11.42
N SER A 189 8.47 15.77 10.30
CA SER A 189 7.93 16.67 9.28
C SER A 189 6.63 16.14 8.68
N LEU A 190 6.56 14.84 8.38
CA LEU A 190 5.34 14.19 7.91
C LEU A 190 4.21 14.28 8.95
N ARG A 191 4.50 14.00 10.23
CA ARG A 191 3.54 14.14 11.34
C ARG A 191 3.02 15.57 11.46
N THR A 192 3.93 16.54 11.39
CA THR A 192 3.61 17.97 11.49
C THR A 192 2.68 18.40 10.36
N LEU A 193 2.99 18.01 9.12
CA LEU A 193 2.15 18.29 7.95
C LEU A 193 0.77 17.64 8.10
N GLU A 194 0.74 16.41 8.57
CA GLU A 194 -0.51 15.68 8.77
C GLU A 194 -1.38 16.31 9.86
N ILE A 195 -0.80 16.72 10.99
CA ILE A 195 -1.52 17.43 12.07
C ILE A 195 -2.11 18.72 11.52
N ARG A 196 -1.36 19.51 10.75
CA ARG A 196 -1.86 20.74 10.14
C ARG A 196 -3.02 20.49 9.19
N LYS A 197 -2.96 19.44 8.37
CA LYS A 197 -4.06 19.04 7.48
C LYS A 197 -5.31 18.67 8.28
N ARG A 198 -5.16 17.87 9.34
CA ARG A 198 -6.29 17.49 10.22
C ARG A 198 -6.90 18.70 10.93
N GLN A 199 -6.07 19.63 11.41
CA GLN A 199 -6.54 20.88 12.00
C GLN A 199 -7.28 21.75 11.00
N ALA A 200 -6.83 21.82 9.76
CA ALA A 200 -7.53 22.56 8.71
C ALA A 200 -8.92 21.98 8.43
N LEU A 201 -9.03 20.64 8.35
CA LEU A 201 -10.33 19.96 8.20
C LEU A 201 -11.27 20.22 9.38
N LEU A 202 -10.77 20.34 10.61
CA LEU A 202 -11.58 20.66 11.78
C LEU A 202 -12.05 22.14 11.81
N ARG A 203 -11.22 23.06 11.31
CA ARG A 203 -11.55 24.50 11.27
C ARG A 203 -12.53 24.84 10.15
N HIS A 204 -12.43 24.11 9.07
CA HIS A 204 -13.33 24.20 7.93
C HIS A 204 -13.93 22.80 7.76
N PRO A 205 -14.87 22.39 8.65
CA PRO A 205 -15.59 21.16 8.41
C PRO A 205 -16.19 21.29 7.02
N LEU A 206 -15.82 20.33 6.17
CA LEU A 206 -16.40 20.22 4.83
C LEU A 206 -17.90 20.38 5.01
N SER A 207 -18.53 21.29 4.26
CA SER A 207 -19.97 21.35 4.20
C SER A 207 -20.49 19.96 3.83
N TRP A 208 -21.75 19.65 4.11
CA TRP A 208 -22.32 18.36 3.68
C TRP A 208 -22.08 18.11 2.17
N GLU A 209 -22.06 19.14 1.37
CA GLU A 209 -21.72 19.10 -0.05
C GLU A 209 -20.26 18.75 -0.32
N ASP A 210 -19.34 19.23 0.53
CA ASP A 210 -17.92 18.90 0.46
C ASP A 210 -17.60 17.52 1.11
N ALA A 211 -18.46 16.99 1.97
CA ALA A 211 -18.37 15.63 2.51
C ALA A 211 -18.81 14.57 1.47
N ALA A 212 -19.51 14.95 0.44
CA ALA A 212 -19.91 14.07 -0.66
C ALA A 212 -18.72 13.29 -1.29
N PRO A 213 -17.49 13.84 -1.40
CA PRO A 213 -16.34 13.09 -1.89
C PRO A 213 -15.98 11.87 -1.02
N ALA A 214 -16.08 11.96 0.29
CA ALA A 214 -15.78 10.83 1.17
C ALA A 214 -16.86 9.73 1.07
N ALA A 215 -18.12 10.13 1.06
CA ALA A 215 -19.25 9.24 0.84
C ALA A 215 -19.21 8.64 -0.57
N SER A 216 -18.83 9.40 -1.59
CA SER A 216 -18.65 8.91 -2.96
C SER A 216 -17.46 7.95 -3.08
N ALA A 217 -16.37 8.20 -2.36
CA ALA A 217 -15.22 7.30 -2.30
C ALA A 217 -15.59 5.98 -1.61
N GLU A 218 -16.32 6.02 -0.51
CA GLU A 218 -16.82 4.83 0.16
C GLU A 218 -17.81 4.06 -0.71
N THR A 219 -18.73 4.76 -1.37
CA THR A 219 -19.68 4.17 -2.32
C THR A 219 -18.95 3.56 -3.51
N PHE A 220 -17.91 4.23 -4.03
CA PHE A 220 -17.07 3.71 -5.09
C PHE A 220 -16.31 2.44 -4.65
N ILE A 221 -15.71 2.44 -3.46
CA ILE A 221 -15.04 1.26 -2.88
C ILE A 221 -16.06 0.12 -2.74
N ARG A 222 -17.22 0.39 -2.18
CA ARG A 222 -18.29 -0.60 -2.01
C ARG A 222 -18.71 -1.18 -3.35
N HIS A 223 -19.01 -0.36 -4.34
CA HIS A 223 -19.39 -0.80 -5.66
C HIS A 223 -18.30 -1.68 -6.30
N GLN A 224 -17.05 -1.26 -6.23
CA GLN A 224 -15.92 -2.02 -6.76
C GLN A 224 -15.74 -3.39 -6.06
N LEU A 225 -15.98 -3.45 -4.74
CA LEU A 225 -15.92 -4.69 -3.98
C LEU A 225 -17.13 -5.61 -4.24
N ASP A 226 -18.32 -5.04 -4.40
CA ASP A 226 -19.55 -5.79 -4.66
C ASP A 226 -19.57 -6.39 -6.08
N THR A 227 -18.99 -5.70 -7.04
CA THR A 227 -18.90 -6.21 -8.43
C THR A 227 -17.76 -7.21 -8.65
N TRP A 228 -16.88 -7.40 -7.66
CA TRP A 228 -15.74 -8.31 -7.74
C TRP A 228 -16.09 -9.75 -8.20
N PRO A 229 -17.12 -10.42 -7.66
CA PRO A 229 -17.46 -11.78 -8.09
C PRO A 229 -17.96 -11.88 -9.54
N LEU A 230 -18.66 -10.83 -10.02
CA LEU A 230 -19.22 -10.79 -11.39
C LEU A 230 -18.10 -10.61 -12.42
N ALA A 231 -17.13 -9.79 -12.07
CA ALA A 231 -16.02 -9.52 -12.93
C ALA A 231 -15.13 -10.77 -13.15
N ARG A 232 -15.04 -11.70 -12.22
CA ARG A 232 -14.29 -12.96 -12.35
C ARG A 232 -14.85 -13.93 -13.42
N LYS A 233 -16.11 -13.79 -13.81
CA LYS A 233 -16.76 -14.65 -14.80
C LYS A 233 -16.55 -14.21 -16.26
N ASN A 234 -16.05 -13.01 -16.50
CA ASN A 234 -15.94 -12.43 -17.84
C ASN A 234 -14.49 -12.40 -18.34
N HIS A 235 -13.80 -13.54 -18.31
CA HIS A 235 -12.40 -13.64 -18.78
C HIS A 235 -12.21 -13.40 -20.29
N GLU A 236 -13.27 -13.34 -21.10
CA GLU A 236 -13.18 -13.36 -22.56
C GLU A 236 -13.39 -12.00 -23.27
N ALA A 237 -13.72 -10.92 -22.53
CA ALA A 237 -14.00 -9.62 -23.15
C ALA A 237 -12.86 -8.62 -22.97
N LEU A 238 -11.75 -8.85 -23.65
CA LEU A 238 -10.53 -8.03 -23.57
C LEU A 238 -10.42 -7.00 -24.71
N ALA A 239 -11.39 -6.14 -24.93
CA ALA A 239 -11.26 -5.27 -26.09
C ALA A 239 -11.37 -3.76 -25.88
N HIS A 240 -11.86 -3.21 -24.78
CA HIS A 240 -12.00 -1.76 -24.70
C HIS A 240 -11.58 -1.19 -23.33
N VAL A 241 -10.53 -0.39 -23.33
CA VAL A 241 -10.18 0.52 -22.22
C VAL A 241 -11.18 1.66 -22.23
N GLN A 242 -12.03 1.74 -21.22
CA GLN A 242 -12.85 2.93 -20.99
C GLN A 242 -12.16 3.83 -19.99
N THR A 243 -11.91 5.05 -20.43
CA THR A 243 -11.41 6.10 -19.54
C THR A 243 -12.61 6.81 -18.94
N ARG A 244 -12.76 6.82 -17.62
CA ARG A 244 -13.74 7.65 -16.92
C ARG A 244 -12.99 8.64 -16.06
N THR A 245 -13.34 9.91 -16.24
CA THR A 245 -12.89 10.97 -15.35
C THR A 245 -13.87 11.04 -14.18
N LEU A 246 -13.36 10.86 -12.98
CA LEU A 246 -14.10 11.07 -11.74
C LEU A 246 -13.66 12.41 -11.18
N SER A 247 -14.56 13.39 -11.25
CA SER A 247 -14.34 14.68 -10.60
C SER A 247 -14.60 14.54 -9.11
N LEU A 248 -13.54 14.65 -8.32
CA LEU A 248 -13.58 14.62 -6.87
C LEU A 248 -13.08 15.97 -6.33
N GLY A 249 -13.96 16.98 -6.35
CA GLY A 249 -13.60 18.36 -5.99
C GLY A 249 -12.69 19.01 -7.04
N THR A 250 -11.73 19.82 -6.60
CA THR A 250 -10.82 20.56 -7.49
C THR A 250 -9.78 19.72 -8.24
N ASN A 251 -9.79 18.40 -8.04
CA ASN A 251 -8.84 17.48 -8.69
C ASN A 251 -9.59 16.46 -9.55
N ASP A 252 -9.51 16.61 -10.85
CA ASP A 252 -9.98 15.62 -11.80
C ASP A 252 -9.03 14.41 -11.79
N ILE A 253 -9.58 13.24 -11.47
CA ILE A 253 -8.84 11.99 -11.51
C ILE A 253 -9.32 11.22 -12.73
N THR A 254 -8.43 11.11 -13.71
CA THR A 254 -8.67 10.23 -14.83
C THR A 254 -8.32 8.81 -14.42
N VAL A 255 -9.34 7.97 -14.28
CA VAL A 255 -9.17 6.54 -14.02
C VAL A 255 -9.38 5.80 -15.32
N GLN A 256 -8.32 5.16 -15.82
CA GLN A 256 -8.47 4.26 -16.93
C GLN A 256 -9.08 2.95 -16.42
N PHE A 257 -10.30 2.68 -16.84
CA PHE A 257 -10.97 1.41 -16.60
C PHE A 257 -10.76 0.50 -17.80
N ASN A 258 -10.13 -0.63 -17.57
CA ASN A 258 -10.35 -1.78 -18.43
C ASN A 258 -11.37 -2.69 -17.73
N PRO A 259 -12.66 -2.67 -18.10
CA PRO A 259 -13.67 -3.47 -17.44
C PRO A 259 -13.40 -4.97 -17.56
N ALA A 260 -12.67 -5.38 -18.57
CA ALA A 260 -12.29 -6.78 -18.77
C ALA A 260 -11.04 -7.19 -17.97
N ARG A 261 -10.12 -6.25 -17.67
CA ARG A 261 -8.88 -6.53 -16.91
C ARG A 261 -8.98 -6.20 -15.42
N ALA A 262 -9.95 -5.40 -14.99
CA ALA A 262 -10.18 -5.13 -13.56
C ALA A 262 -10.41 -6.41 -12.73
N VAL A 263 -10.40 -7.56 -13.37
CA VAL A 263 -10.89 -8.85 -12.92
C VAL A 263 -9.84 -9.91 -12.75
N SER A 264 -8.76 -9.85 -13.52
CA SER A 264 -7.96 -11.07 -13.69
C SER A 264 -6.61 -11.10 -13.00
N THR A 265 -6.19 -10.06 -12.26
CA THR A 265 -4.77 -9.96 -11.90
C THR A 265 -4.44 -9.76 -10.43
N CYS A 266 -5.34 -10.10 -9.51
CA CYS A 266 -4.92 -10.29 -8.12
C CYS A 266 -5.77 -11.38 -7.49
N ALA A 267 -5.35 -12.60 -7.67
CA ALA A 267 -5.63 -13.64 -6.71
C ALA A 267 -4.53 -13.63 -5.67
#